data_ccd988fe670127981c95d4b682f21b03
#
_entry.id   ccd988fe670127981c95d4b682f21b03
#
_cell.length_a   1.000
_cell.length_b   1.000
_cell.length_c   1.000
_cell.angle_alpha   90.00
_cell.angle_beta   90.00
_cell.angle_gamma   90.00
#
_symmetry.space_group_name_H-M   'P 1'
#
loop_
_entity.id
_entity.type
_entity.pdbx_description
1 polymer ?
#
loop_
_entity_poly.entity_id
_entity_poly.type
_entity_poly.pdbx_seq_one_letter_code
_entity_poly.pdbx_strand_id
1 'polypeptide(L)'
;MQYCFAGYDIPNMRGEGRTVCTNHCWGAPFRAYGSPQAFFASESLIDELAKKMGKDPFEIRELNCYREGATTPTQQKPEVIVFPEQFEALRPRYERAVANAKLRSTDTVKCGVGVSLGIYGCGLDGPDTSESWAKLLPNNEVMMGNSWQDHGQGSDMGTLAFAHEALKPLGLKDSQIHLCLNDTSLTPNSGPSGGSRNNVVTGNAIRVSCENLLAAMKKADGTYRTYDEMVKEGIETQVYGKWTTPCTPCDVETGKGEPFCIYMYGLFLAEVEVDITTGKTHCYKMTHVADVGTITNQLVVDGQIYGGLAQGIGLALTEDFEMIKAHSNMIGAGFPFCKDITDDLDIIYVTKPRELGAFGAGGVGELPLSAPHCAVINAIDNACGARIRHLPAYPEKVLAALKSPKKAFDVADALAQGYVCQDVNSAPPKK
;
A
#
# COMPACT_ATOMS: atom_id res chain seq x y z
N MET A 1 11.04 5.32 -8.49
CA MET A 1 12.17 5.93 -7.74
C MET A 1 11.81 6.23 -6.28
N GLN A 2 10.67 6.85 -5.99
CA GLN A 2 10.24 7.26 -4.64
C GLN A 2 10.16 6.13 -3.60
N TYR A 3 9.95 4.89 -4.03
CA TYR A 3 9.87 3.71 -3.16
C TYR A 3 11.16 2.89 -3.07
N CYS A 4 12.20 3.22 -3.84
CA CYS A 4 13.47 2.51 -3.74
C CYS A 4 14.11 2.74 -2.37
N PHE A 5 14.27 1.67 -1.59
CA PHE A 5 14.72 1.71 -0.20
C PHE A 5 13.88 2.61 0.75
N ALA A 6 12.68 3.01 0.35
CA ALA A 6 11.77 3.72 1.24
C ALA A 6 11.47 2.86 2.47
N GLY A 7 11.44 3.50 3.64
CA GLY A 7 11.33 2.81 4.92
C GLY A 7 12.67 2.58 5.63
N TYR A 8 13.80 2.73 4.93
CA TYR A 8 15.15 2.65 5.50
C TYR A 8 15.81 4.02 5.60
N ASP A 9 16.40 4.31 6.74
CA ASP A 9 17.11 5.57 7.01
C ASP A 9 18.49 5.55 6.34
N ILE A 10 18.50 5.94 5.06
CA ILE A 10 19.71 6.02 4.23
C ILE A 10 20.00 7.48 3.95
N PRO A 11 21.04 8.09 4.57
CA PRO A 11 21.27 9.53 4.51
C PRO A 11 21.67 10.05 3.12
N ASN A 12 22.26 9.20 2.28
CA ASN A 12 22.74 9.57 0.95
C ASN A 12 22.22 8.59 -0.09
N MET A 13 21.31 9.05 -0.95
CA MET A 13 20.74 8.25 -2.02
C MET A 13 20.90 8.94 -3.37
N ARG A 14 21.20 8.13 -4.39
CA ARG A 14 21.11 8.54 -5.78
C ARG A 14 20.33 7.46 -6.53
N GLY A 15 19.34 7.86 -7.30
CA GLY A 15 18.56 6.98 -8.14
C GLY A 15 18.41 7.55 -9.54
N GLU A 16 18.49 6.70 -10.56
CA GLU A 16 18.19 7.04 -11.94
C GLU A 16 17.16 6.05 -12.49
N GLY A 17 16.05 6.55 -13.01
CA GLY A 17 15.01 5.76 -13.66
C GLY A 17 14.93 6.13 -15.15
N ARG A 18 14.92 5.11 -16.01
CA ARG A 18 14.74 5.30 -17.46
C ARG A 18 13.53 4.54 -17.94
N THR A 19 12.60 5.27 -18.55
CA THR A 19 11.46 4.65 -19.25
C THR A 19 11.84 4.47 -20.71
N VAL A 20 11.67 3.23 -21.18
CA VAL A 20 11.98 2.88 -22.58
C VAL A 20 10.75 2.27 -23.25
N CYS A 21 10.57 2.57 -24.54
CA CYS A 21 9.56 1.91 -25.35
C CYS A 21 10.11 0.57 -25.86
N THR A 22 9.33 -0.49 -25.73
CA THR A 22 9.67 -1.84 -26.20
C THR A 22 8.54 -2.43 -27.03
N ASN A 23 8.75 -3.65 -27.56
CA ASN A 23 7.70 -4.39 -28.27
C ASN A 23 6.74 -5.16 -27.32
N HIS A 24 6.95 -5.06 -26.01
CA HIS A 24 6.02 -5.59 -25.02
C HIS A 24 4.80 -4.68 -24.84
N CYS A 25 3.75 -5.20 -24.24
CA CYS A 25 2.66 -4.37 -23.74
C CYS A 25 3.23 -3.24 -22.90
N TRP A 26 2.74 -2.03 -23.11
CA TRP A 26 3.07 -0.91 -22.25
C TRP A 26 2.54 -1.15 -20.82
N GLY A 27 3.35 -0.78 -19.86
CA GLY A 27 2.95 -0.85 -18.45
C GLY A 27 1.89 0.21 -18.13
N ALA A 28 0.99 -0.14 -17.23
CA ALA A 28 -0.04 0.76 -16.72
C ALA A 28 -0.04 0.72 -15.20
N PRO A 29 -0.69 1.71 -14.53
CA PRO A 29 -0.85 1.69 -13.09
C PRO A 29 -1.58 0.42 -12.65
N PHE A 30 -0.99 -0.27 -11.68
CA PHE A 30 -1.58 -1.40 -10.99
C PHE A 30 -1.59 -1.08 -9.49
N ARG A 31 -2.30 -1.85 -8.66
CA ARG A 31 -2.34 -1.67 -7.21
C ARG A 31 -0.93 -1.48 -6.63
N ALA A 32 -0.72 -0.46 -5.81
CA ALA A 32 0.55 -0.02 -5.24
C ALA A 32 1.55 0.65 -6.20
N TYR A 33 1.15 0.98 -7.43
CA TYR A 33 1.70 1.99 -8.33
C TYR A 33 3.23 1.98 -8.49
N GLY A 34 3.81 0.82 -8.76
CA GLY A 34 5.26 0.62 -8.94
C GLY A 34 6.04 0.39 -7.65
N SER A 35 5.45 0.51 -6.47
CA SER A 35 6.10 0.14 -5.22
C SER A 35 6.47 -1.35 -5.15
N PRO A 36 5.64 -2.31 -5.65
CA PRO A 36 6.03 -3.72 -5.66
C PRO A 36 7.36 -3.99 -6.38
N GLN A 37 7.57 -3.35 -7.54
CA GLN A 37 8.82 -3.51 -8.29
C GLN A 37 10.01 -2.92 -7.55
N ALA A 38 9.84 -1.75 -6.94
CA ALA A 38 10.88 -1.09 -6.16
C ALA A 38 11.24 -1.90 -4.91
N PHE A 39 10.24 -2.38 -4.18
CA PHE A 39 10.47 -3.21 -2.98
C PHE A 39 11.03 -4.58 -3.32
N PHE A 40 10.65 -5.20 -4.44
CA PHE A 40 11.27 -6.45 -4.85
C PHE A 40 12.78 -6.32 -4.99
N ALA A 41 13.26 -5.24 -5.58
CA ALA A 41 14.69 -4.97 -5.71
C ALA A 41 15.32 -4.66 -4.35
N SER A 42 14.78 -3.69 -3.59
CA SER A 42 15.38 -3.23 -2.33
C SER A 42 15.33 -4.29 -1.23
N GLU A 43 14.20 -4.98 -1.06
CA GLU A 43 14.02 -6.00 -0.03
C GLU A 43 14.87 -7.27 -0.29
N SER A 44 15.06 -7.63 -1.56
CA SER A 44 15.98 -8.69 -1.95
C SER A 44 17.43 -8.31 -1.63
N LEU A 45 17.84 -7.07 -1.89
CA LEU A 45 19.19 -6.58 -1.58
C LEU A 45 19.44 -6.50 -0.06
N ILE A 46 18.49 -6.04 0.73
CA ILE A 46 18.61 -6.01 2.19
C ILE A 46 18.77 -7.42 2.75
N ASP A 47 18.05 -8.40 2.22
CA ASP A 47 18.15 -9.80 2.64
C ASP A 47 19.53 -10.40 2.30
N GLU A 48 20.03 -10.14 1.07
CA GLU A 48 21.36 -10.57 0.67
C GLU A 48 22.47 -9.88 1.48
N LEU A 49 22.28 -8.59 1.82
CA LEU A 49 23.20 -7.85 2.67
C LEU A 49 23.25 -8.46 4.08
N ALA A 50 22.08 -8.74 4.69
CA ALA A 50 22.01 -9.39 5.99
C ALA A 50 22.76 -10.73 5.98
N LYS A 51 22.50 -11.57 4.98
CA LYS A 51 23.17 -12.87 4.80
C LYS A 51 24.69 -12.73 4.63
N LYS A 52 25.15 -11.74 3.82
CA LYS A 52 26.58 -11.46 3.63
C LYS A 52 27.28 -10.97 4.90
N MET A 53 26.54 -10.24 5.74
CA MET A 53 27.03 -9.76 7.04
C MET A 53 26.92 -10.80 8.15
N GLY A 54 26.32 -11.95 7.91
CA GLY A 54 26.02 -12.95 8.94
C GLY A 54 25.04 -12.46 10.01
N LYS A 55 24.11 -11.57 9.62
CA LYS A 55 23.11 -10.97 10.47
C LYS A 55 21.72 -11.54 10.17
N ASP A 56 20.85 -11.49 11.18
CA ASP A 56 19.45 -11.84 11.00
C ASP A 56 18.73 -10.81 10.12
N PRO A 57 17.96 -11.22 9.09
CA PRO A 57 17.27 -10.31 8.18
C PRO A 57 16.20 -9.44 8.86
N PHE A 58 15.60 -9.92 9.95
CA PHE A 58 14.65 -9.13 10.74
C PHE A 58 15.39 -8.03 11.51
N GLU A 59 16.50 -8.37 12.17
CA GLU A 59 17.30 -7.42 12.95
C GLU A 59 17.90 -6.30 12.08
N ILE A 60 18.38 -6.64 10.87
CA ILE A 60 18.91 -5.63 9.93
C ILE A 60 17.83 -4.63 9.53
N ARG A 61 16.61 -5.08 9.27
CA ARG A 61 15.48 -4.22 8.94
C ARG A 61 15.10 -3.33 10.11
N GLU A 62 14.97 -3.90 11.29
CA GLU A 62 14.64 -3.16 12.53
C GLU A 62 15.70 -2.11 12.87
N LEU A 63 16.96 -2.43 12.69
CA LEU A 63 18.07 -1.50 12.95
C LEU A 63 18.03 -0.28 12.03
N ASN A 64 17.69 -0.49 10.76
CA ASN A 64 17.79 0.53 9.71
C ASN A 64 16.44 1.14 9.31
N CYS A 65 15.30 0.72 9.90
CA CYS A 65 14.01 1.29 9.58
C CYS A 65 13.90 2.76 10.00
N TYR A 66 12.98 3.48 9.37
CA TYR A 66 12.68 4.85 9.76
C TYR A 66 12.36 4.96 11.24
N ARG A 67 12.93 6.02 11.85
CA ARG A 67 12.64 6.48 13.20
C ARG A 67 12.28 7.96 13.14
N GLU A 68 11.83 8.52 14.24
CA GLU A 68 11.51 9.95 14.32
C GLU A 68 12.64 10.82 13.72
N GLY A 69 12.26 11.71 12.82
CA GLY A 69 13.19 12.58 12.09
C GLY A 69 13.75 12.01 10.80
N ALA A 70 13.51 10.74 10.46
CA ALA A 70 13.93 10.16 9.19
C ALA A 70 13.24 10.85 7.99
N THR A 71 13.90 10.78 6.85
CA THR A 71 13.39 11.32 5.59
C THR A 71 13.20 10.26 4.54
N THR A 72 12.18 10.43 3.70
CA THR A 72 11.94 9.59 2.53
C THR A 72 12.99 9.82 1.44
N PRO A 73 13.04 8.99 0.39
CA PRO A 73 13.90 9.26 -0.76
C PRO A 73 13.68 10.62 -1.42
N THR A 74 12.48 11.19 -1.31
CA THR A 74 12.17 12.56 -1.79
C THR A 74 12.53 13.65 -0.79
N GLN A 75 13.15 13.28 0.32
CA GLN A 75 13.51 14.13 1.45
C GLN A 75 12.32 14.75 2.22
N GLN A 76 11.13 14.26 1.99
CA GLN A 76 9.98 14.55 2.82
C GLN A 76 10.14 13.92 4.21
N LYS A 77 9.75 14.63 5.25
CA LYS A 77 9.65 14.10 6.62
C LYS A 77 8.24 13.60 6.86
N PRO A 78 8.02 12.29 7.03
CA PRO A 78 6.71 11.78 7.41
C PRO A 78 6.28 12.33 8.79
N GLU A 79 5.02 12.70 8.91
CA GLU A 79 4.42 13.18 10.17
C GLU A 79 4.43 12.10 11.26
N VAL A 80 4.13 10.87 10.85
CA VAL A 80 4.03 9.72 11.74
C VAL A 80 4.93 8.61 11.22
N ILE A 81 5.64 7.96 12.11
CA ILE A 81 6.43 6.74 11.85
C ILE A 81 6.06 5.71 12.92
N VAL A 82 5.84 4.44 12.51
CA VAL A 82 5.40 3.36 13.40
C VAL A 82 6.21 2.07 13.26
N PHE A 83 7.26 2.07 12.43
CA PHE A 83 8.06 0.87 12.23
C PHE A 83 8.63 0.26 13.52
N PRO A 84 9.19 1.04 14.47
CA PRO A 84 9.68 0.46 15.71
C PRO A 84 8.62 -0.37 16.45
N GLU A 85 7.42 0.17 16.59
CA GLU A 85 6.31 -0.51 17.27
C GLU A 85 5.79 -1.71 16.45
N GLN A 86 5.85 -1.63 15.12
CA GLN A 86 5.50 -2.75 14.24
C GLN A 86 6.50 -3.91 14.36
N PHE A 87 7.81 -3.63 14.44
CA PHE A 87 8.84 -4.64 14.68
C PHE A 87 8.67 -5.31 16.04
N GLU A 88 8.38 -4.54 17.08
CA GLU A 88 8.08 -5.07 18.41
C GLU A 88 6.86 -6.02 18.38
N ALA A 89 5.79 -5.63 17.72
CA ALA A 89 4.58 -6.43 17.59
C ALA A 89 4.77 -7.71 16.76
N LEU A 90 5.64 -7.67 15.73
CA LEU A 90 5.91 -8.82 14.87
C LEU A 90 6.91 -9.81 15.46
N ARG A 91 7.85 -9.37 16.28
CA ARG A 91 8.96 -10.19 16.82
C ARG A 91 8.52 -11.54 17.40
N PRO A 92 7.51 -11.64 18.27
CA PRO A 92 7.11 -12.93 18.83
C PRO A 92 6.59 -13.93 17.77
N ARG A 93 6.01 -13.41 16.68
CA ARG A 93 5.56 -14.26 15.56
C ARG A 93 6.74 -14.70 14.70
N TYR A 94 7.66 -13.80 14.43
CA TYR A 94 8.89 -14.11 13.70
C TYR A 94 9.73 -15.20 14.40
N GLU A 95 9.97 -15.06 15.69
CA GLU A 95 10.73 -16.05 16.48
C GLU A 95 10.06 -17.44 16.46
N ARG A 96 8.72 -17.48 16.61
CA ARG A 96 7.96 -18.74 16.48
C ARG A 96 8.04 -19.32 15.08
N ALA A 97 7.91 -18.50 14.04
CA ALA A 97 8.00 -18.94 12.66
C ALA A 97 9.37 -19.57 12.35
N VAL A 98 10.46 -18.93 12.79
CA VAL A 98 11.83 -19.46 12.64
C VAL A 98 12.00 -20.79 13.37
N ALA A 99 11.49 -20.94 14.59
CA ALA A 99 11.53 -22.19 15.34
C ALA A 99 10.71 -23.29 14.63
N ASN A 100 9.50 -22.96 14.17
CA ASN A 100 8.62 -23.89 13.47
C ASN A 100 9.21 -24.34 12.14
N ALA A 101 9.82 -23.45 11.37
CA ALA A 101 10.45 -23.78 10.08
C ALA A 101 11.54 -24.85 10.26
N LYS A 102 12.36 -24.75 11.32
CA LYS A 102 13.37 -25.75 11.64
C LYS A 102 12.76 -27.13 11.98
N LEU A 103 11.64 -27.15 12.72
CA LEU A 103 10.97 -28.38 13.12
C LEU A 103 10.23 -29.05 11.96
N ARG A 104 9.66 -28.27 11.04
CA ARG A 104 8.89 -28.75 9.88
C ARG A 104 9.74 -29.20 8.71
N SER A 105 10.99 -28.73 8.62
CA SER A 105 11.89 -29.07 7.52
C SER A 105 12.26 -30.55 7.54
N THR A 106 12.20 -31.17 6.36
CA THR A 106 12.62 -32.58 6.11
C THR A 106 13.75 -32.60 5.08
N ASP A 107 14.16 -33.80 4.65
CA ASP A 107 15.19 -33.93 3.62
C ASP A 107 14.76 -33.34 2.27
N THR A 108 13.48 -33.47 1.91
CA THR A 108 12.94 -33.07 0.60
C THR A 108 12.09 -31.80 0.66
N VAL A 109 11.46 -31.47 1.79
CA VAL A 109 10.68 -30.26 1.98
C VAL A 109 11.40 -29.35 2.97
N LYS A 110 11.79 -28.18 2.51
CA LYS A 110 12.46 -27.15 3.32
C LYS A 110 11.47 -26.04 3.67
N CYS A 111 11.38 -25.72 4.95
CA CYS A 111 10.58 -24.60 5.43
C CYS A 111 11.44 -23.36 5.66
N GLY A 112 10.92 -22.20 5.33
CA GLY A 112 11.64 -20.94 5.48
C GLY A 112 10.72 -19.80 5.87
N VAL A 113 11.36 -18.77 6.41
CA VAL A 113 10.71 -17.56 6.90
C VAL A 113 11.33 -16.36 6.21
N GLY A 114 10.50 -15.48 5.70
CA GLY A 114 10.95 -14.24 5.05
C GLY A 114 10.20 -13.04 5.58
N VAL A 115 10.93 -11.94 5.70
CA VAL A 115 10.40 -10.66 6.15
C VAL A 115 10.61 -9.62 5.07
N SER A 116 9.67 -8.70 4.94
CA SER A 116 9.83 -7.48 4.14
C SER A 116 9.15 -6.30 4.81
N LEU A 117 9.62 -5.11 4.44
CA LEU A 117 9.10 -3.83 4.88
C LEU A 117 8.46 -3.15 3.68
N GLY A 118 7.31 -2.50 3.90
CA GLY A 118 6.63 -1.70 2.91
C GLY A 118 6.15 -0.38 3.48
N ILE A 119 6.18 0.63 2.66
CA ILE A 119 5.62 1.95 2.93
C ILE A 119 4.85 2.41 1.70
N TYR A 120 3.74 3.12 1.90
CA TYR A 120 2.98 3.66 0.79
C TYR A 120 2.49 5.08 1.11
N GLY A 121 2.72 6.01 0.18
CA GLY A 121 2.25 7.40 0.30
C GLY A 121 0.84 7.58 -0.27
N CYS A 122 0.01 8.36 0.39
CA CYS A 122 -1.32 8.72 -0.09
C CYS A 122 -1.28 9.96 -0.98
N GLY A 123 -1.80 9.86 -2.18
CA GLY A 123 -1.92 11.00 -3.11
C GLY A 123 -1.50 10.67 -4.54
N LEU A 124 -1.48 11.69 -5.38
CA LEU A 124 -1.15 11.64 -6.80
C LEU A 124 0.14 12.43 -7.13
N ASP A 125 1.17 12.26 -6.31
CA ASP A 125 2.49 12.87 -6.49
C ASP A 125 2.49 14.42 -6.52
N GLY A 126 1.61 15.06 -5.77
CA GLY A 126 1.50 16.52 -5.70
C GLY A 126 0.16 17.01 -5.17
N PRO A 127 -0.22 18.26 -5.45
CA PRO A 127 -1.52 18.78 -5.05
C PRO A 127 -2.66 17.94 -5.61
N ASP A 128 -3.58 17.57 -4.76
CA ASP A 128 -4.71 16.69 -5.08
C ASP A 128 -5.97 17.24 -4.43
N THR A 129 -7.08 17.24 -5.17
CA THR A 129 -8.34 17.86 -4.74
C THR A 129 -9.49 16.90 -4.89
N SER A 130 -10.44 16.99 -3.96
CA SER A 130 -11.73 16.30 -4.03
C SER A 130 -12.86 17.24 -3.64
N GLU A 131 -14.03 16.98 -4.20
CA GLU A 131 -15.26 17.70 -3.89
C GLU A 131 -16.39 16.72 -3.52
N SER A 132 -17.29 17.17 -2.64
CA SER A 132 -18.49 16.45 -2.19
C SER A 132 -19.58 17.45 -1.92
N TRP A 133 -20.84 17.01 -1.88
CA TRP A 133 -21.94 17.80 -1.32
C TRP A 133 -22.75 17.01 -0.30
N ALA A 134 -23.36 17.74 0.64
CA ALA A 134 -24.33 17.23 1.58
C ALA A 134 -25.65 17.99 1.41
N LYS A 135 -26.78 17.29 1.42
CA LYS A 135 -28.10 17.85 1.20
C LYS A 135 -29.08 17.37 2.29
N LEU A 136 -29.70 18.31 2.97
CA LEU A 136 -30.82 18.02 3.87
C LEU A 136 -32.08 17.76 3.02
N LEU A 137 -32.75 16.64 3.29
CA LEU A 137 -33.99 16.22 2.59
C LEU A 137 -35.25 16.66 3.36
N PRO A 138 -36.44 16.70 2.69
CA PRO A 138 -37.70 17.12 3.30
C PRO A 138 -38.10 16.34 4.58
N ASN A 139 -37.66 15.10 4.71
CA ASN A 139 -37.88 14.26 5.89
C ASN A 139 -36.82 14.44 7.00
N ASN A 140 -35.93 15.44 6.86
CA ASN A 140 -34.78 15.72 7.72
C ASN A 140 -33.70 14.60 7.71
N GLU A 141 -33.69 13.77 6.71
CA GLU A 141 -32.58 12.86 6.40
C GLU A 141 -31.55 13.56 5.54
N VAL A 142 -30.35 12.99 5.37
CA VAL A 142 -29.28 13.61 4.61
C VAL A 142 -28.91 12.75 3.41
N MET A 143 -28.69 13.40 2.27
CA MET A 143 -28.10 12.76 1.09
C MET A 143 -26.69 13.30 0.87
N MET A 144 -25.76 12.40 0.59
CA MET A 144 -24.36 12.69 0.28
C MET A 144 -24.13 12.48 -1.19
N GLY A 145 -23.38 13.39 -1.83
CA GLY A 145 -23.00 13.24 -3.23
C GLY A 145 -21.50 13.42 -3.46
N ASN A 146 -20.90 12.43 -4.10
CA ASN A 146 -19.51 12.47 -4.56
C ASN A 146 -19.29 11.46 -5.69
N SER A 147 -18.12 11.51 -6.33
CA SER A 147 -17.71 10.56 -7.38
C SER A 147 -16.53 9.69 -6.95
N TRP A 148 -16.55 9.22 -5.72
CA TRP A 148 -15.59 8.22 -5.23
C TRP A 148 -15.97 6.85 -5.79
N GLN A 149 -15.23 6.40 -6.83
CA GLN A 149 -15.55 5.17 -7.55
C GLN A 149 -15.28 3.93 -6.70
N ASP A 150 -16.26 3.03 -6.64
CA ASP A 150 -16.11 1.72 -6.04
C ASP A 150 -15.68 0.69 -7.10
N HIS A 151 -14.50 0.08 -6.89
CA HIS A 151 -13.95 -1.02 -7.70
C HIS A 151 -14.12 -2.37 -6.99
N GLY A 152 -14.95 -2.41 -5.94
CA GLY A 152 -15.05 -3.51 -4.99
C GLY A 152 -14.27 -3.28 -3.69
N GLN A 153 -13.60 -2.10 -3.55
CA GLN A 153 -12.84 -1.76 -2.35
C GLN A 153 -13.69 -1.15 -1.22
N GLY A 154 -15.00 -0.92 -1.43
CA GLY A 154 -15.92 -0.47 -0.39
C GLY A 154 -16.00 1.05 -0.21
N SER A 155 -15.80 1.85 -1.26
CA SER A 155 -15.89 3.32 -1.21
C SER A 155 -17.27 3.83 -0.82
N ASP A 156 -18.33 3.12 -1.22
CA ASP A 156 -19.70 3.48 -0.86
C ASP A 156 -19.88 3.44 0.67
N MET A 157 -19.38 2.38 1.30
CA MET A 157 -19.35 2.25 2.75
C MET A 157 -18.41 3.26 3.41
N GLY A 158 -17.31 3.62 2.72
CA GLY A 158 -16.42 4.71 3.14
C GLY A 158 -17.14 6.05 3.19
N THR A 159 -17.91 6.39 2.15
CA THR A 159 -18.72 7.62 2.13
C THR A 159 -19.72 7.66 3.27
N LEU A 160 -20.44 6.56 3.51
CA LEU A 160 -21.39 6.45 4.63
C LEU A 160 -20.70 6.61 5.99
N ALA A 161 -19.56 5.96 6.20
CA ALA A 161 -18.83 6.02 7.47
C ALA A 161 -18.34 7.44 7.79
N PHE A 162 -17.74 8.14 6.82
CA PHE A 162 -17.28 9.52 7.01
C PHE A 162 -18.44 10.49 7.23
N ALA A 163 -19.55 10.33 6.49
CA ALA A 163 -20.74 11.16 6.65
C ALA A 163 -21.41 10.93 8.02
N HIS A 164 -21.55 9.67 8.45
CA HIS A 164 -22.12 9.33 9.75
C HIS A 164 -21.29 9.91 10.88
N GLU A 165 -19.95 9.80 10.82
CA GLU A 165 -19.05 10.38 11.82
C GLU A 165 -19.21 11.91 11.89
N ALA A 166 -19.21 12.59 10.73
CA ALA A 166 -19.35 14.04 10.66
C ALA A 166 -20.72 14.54 11.11
N LEU A 167 -21.80 13.79 10.85
CA LEU A 167 -23.19 14.16 11.15
C LEU A 167 -23.67 13.66 12.51
N LYS A 168 -22.82 13.12 13.37
CA LYS A 168 -23.15 12.70 14.74
C LYS A 168 -24.00 13.72 15.52
N PRO A 169 -23.77 15.05 15.40
CA PRO A 169 -24.59 16.03 16.11
C PRO A 169 -26.07 16.00 15.75
N LEU A 170 -26.46 15.44 14.62
CA LEU A 170 -27.87 15.29 14.20
C LEU A 170 -28.51 14.01 14.75
N GLY A 171 -27.72 13.05 15.27
CA GLY A 171 -28.23 11.78 15.80
C GLY A 171 -28.86 10.87 14.74
N LEU A 172 -28.45 10.99 13.47
CA LEU A 172 -28.97 10.18 12.38
C LEU A 172 -28.49 8.73 12.48
N LYS A 173 -29.36 7.81 12.06
CA LYS A 173 -28.99 6.40 11.84
C LYS A 173 -28.39 6.26 10.46
N ASP A 174 -27.60 5.20 10.21
CA ASP A 174 -27.03 4.91 8.89
C ASP A 174 -28.08 4.88 7.78
N SER A 175 -29.28 4.31 8.06
CA SER A 175 -30.41 4.25 7.12
C SER A 175 -31.02 5.60 6.76
N GLN A 176 -30.65 6.67 7.44
CA GLN A 176 -31.12 8.04 7.22
C GLN A 176 -30.07 8.89 6.46
N ILE A 177 -28.95 8.28 6.08
CA ILE A 177 -27.91 8.88 5.23
C ILE A 177 -27.96 8.17 3.89
N HIS A 178 -28.43 8.89 2.87
CA HIS A 178 -28.59 8.39 1.51
C HIS A 178 -27.37 8.74 0.67
N LEU A 179 -27.05 7.91 -0.31
CA LEU A 179 -25.90 8.09 -1.17
C LEU A 179 -26.35 8.35 -2.63
N CYS A 180 -25.81 9.41 -3.22
CA CYS A 180 -25.87 9.72 -4.64
C CYS A 180 -24.44 9.69 -5.15
N LEU A 181 -24.03 8.57 -5.76
CA LEU A 181 -22.63 8.34 -6.09
C LEU A 181 -22.42 8.13 -7.59
N ASN A 182 -21.30 8.65 -8.09
CA ASN A 182 -20.81 8.37 -9.45
C ASN A 182 -21.78 8.74 -10.59
N ASP A 183 -22.68 9.67 -10.36
CA ASP A 183 -23.53 10.25 -11.39
C ASP A 183 -22.89 11.56 -11.89
N THR A 184 -22.35 11.55 -13.11
CA THR A 184 -21.62 12.69 -13.67
C THR A 184 -22.50 13.93 -13.91
N SER A 185 -23.83 13.80 -13.84
CA SER A 185 -24.78 14.92 -13.95
C SER A 185 -25.12 15.54 -12.59
N LEU A 186 -24.93 14.81 -11.49
CA LEU A 186 -25.37 15.21 -10.15
C LEU A 186 -24.21 15.35 -9.16
N THR A 187 -23.15 14.53 -9.30
CA THR A 187 -22.05 14.49 -8.35
C THR A 187 -20.86 15.34 -8.79
N PRO A 188 -20.17 16.02 -7.86
CA PRO A 188 -18.99 16.79 -8.16
C PRO A 188 -17.80 15.89 -8.47
N ASN A 189 -16.74 16.48 -9.02
CA ASN A 189 -15.51 15.77 -9.30
C ASN A 189 -14.74 15.48 -8.00
N SER A 190 -14.70 14.21 -7.59
CA SER A 190 -13.91 13.77 -6.43
C SER A 190 -12.50 13.26 -6.81
N GLY A 191 -12.14 13.34 -8.10
CA GLY A 191 -10.90 12.77 -8.62
C GLY A 191 -10.95 11.25 -8.77
N PRO A 192 -9.86 10.62 -9.24
CA PRO A 192 -9.83 9.17 -9.46
C PRO A 192 -9.71 8.38 -8.15
N SER A 193 -10.18 7.12 -8.17
CA SER A 193 -9.89 6.15 -7.11
C SER A 193 -8.56 5.45 -7.39
N GLY A 194 -7.47 5.94 -6.82
CA GLY A 194 -6.10 5.43 -6.98
C GLY A 194 -5.15 6.13 -6.00
N GLY A 195 -3.91 5.64 -5.86
CA GLY A 195 -2.93 6.22 -4.94
C GLY A 195 -3.36 6.20 -3.48
N SER A 196 -4.28 5.33 -3.09
CA SER A 196 -4.88 5.22 -1.75
C SER A 196 -5.42 6.55 -1.19
N ARG A 197 -5.71 7.52 -2.07
CA ARG A 197 -5.99 8.91 -1.74
C ARG A 197 -7.37 9.15 -1.12
N ASN A 198 -8.36 8.33 -1.45
CA ASN A 198 -9.75 8.72 -1.25
C ASN A 198 -10.17 8.79 0.23
N ASN A 199 -9.69 7.90 1.10
CA ASN A 199 -9.96 8.03 2.54
C ASN A 199 -9.50 9.39 3.08
N VAL A 200 -8.39 9.92 2.56
CA VAL A 200 -7.83 11.19 3.00
C VAL A 200 -8.48 12.35 2.26
N VAL A 201 -8.39 12.34 0.92
CA VAL A 201 -8.78 13.51 0.10
C VAL A 201 -10.31 13.62 -0.01
N THR A 202 -10.97 12.53 -0.42
CA THR A 202 -12.44 12.51 -0.54
C THR A 202 -13.10 12.47 0.84
N GLY A 203 -12.52 11.73 1.80
CA GLY A 203 -13.01 11.73 3.19
C GLY A 203 -13.02 13.13 3.81
N ASN A 204 -12.00 13.95 3.58
CA ASN A 204 -11.99 15.35 4.02
C ASN A 204 -13.02 16.22 3.27
N ALA A 205 -13.22 16.01 1.96
CA ALA A 205 -14.26 16.72 1.21
C ALA A 205 -15.67 16.39 1.77
N ILE A 206 -15.93 15.12 2.09
CA ILE A 206 -17.17 14.67 2.75
C ILE A 206 -17.30 15.34 4.12
N ARG A 207 -16.25 15.30 4.95
CA ARG A 207 -16.24 15.95 6.27
C ARG A 207 -16.58 17.44 6.13
N VAL A 208 -15.92 18.17 5.24
CA VAL A 208 -16.15 19.61 5.02
C VAL A 208 -17.58 19.88 4.55
N SER A 209 -18.14 19.07 3.61
CA SER A 209 -19.53 19.26 3.19
C SER A 209 -20.55 19.03 4.32
N CYS A 210 -20.31 18.04 5.17
CA CYS A 210 -21.13 17.79 6.35
C CYS A 210 -21.01 18.92 7.38
N GLU A 211 -19.79 19.39 7.67
CA GLU A 211 -19.56 20.54 8.55
C GLU A 211 -20.26 21.81 8.05
N ASN A 212 -20.22 22.08 6.74
CA ASN A 212 -20.92 23.20 6.11
C ASN A 212 -22.44 23.04 6.25
N LEU A 213 -22.99 21.83 6.10
CA LEU A 213 -24.41 21.56 6.33
C LEU A 213 -24.80 21.83 7.78
N LEU A 214 -24.04 21.31 8.73
CA LEU A 214 -24.26 21.55 10.17
C LEU A 214 -24.20 23.04 10.50
N ALA A 215 -23.26 23.77 9.91
CA ALA A 215 -23.15 25.22 10.09
C ALA A 215 -24.38 25.98 9.55
N ALA A 216 -24.87 25.61 8.35
CA ALA A 216 -26.08 26.19 7.77
C ALA A 216 -27.36 25.88 8.61
N MET A 217 -27.42 24.67 9.18
CA MET A 217 -28.53 24.24 10.02
C MET A 217 -28.50 24.86 11.43
N LYS A 218 -27.35 25.29 11.93
CA LYS A 218 -27.18 25.71 13.33
C LYS A 218 -27.91 27.01 13.63
N LYS A 219 -28.71 27.01 14.71
CA LYS A 219 -29.41 28.18 15.26
C LYS A 219 -28.57 28.88 16.33
N ALA A 220 -28.98 30.07 16.71
CA ALA A 220 -28.32 30.86 17.79
C ALA A 220 -28.37 30.18 19.17
N ASP A 221 -29.38 29.36 19.42
CA ASP A 221 -29.56 28.58 20.64
C ASP A 221 -28.76 27.26 20.66
N GLY A 222 -28.02 26.95 19.57
CA GLY A 222 -27.22 25.76 19.42
C GLY A 222 -27.97 24.54 18.85
N THR A 223 -29.30 24.62 18.67
CA THR A 223 -30.08 23.58 17.98
C THR A 223 -29.95 23.64 16.47
N TYR A 224 -30.44 22.61 15.76
CA TYR A 224 -30.37 22.52 14.31
C TYR A 224 -31.76 22.77 13.68
N ARG A 225 -31.76 23.49 12.53
CA ARG A 225 -32.94 23.70 11.71
C ARG A 225 -33.39 22.40 11.07
N THR A 226 -34.74 22.29 10.97
CA THR A 226 -35.34 21.29 10.08
C THR A 226 -35.27 21.76 8.61
N TYR A 227 -35.58 20.87 7.68
CA TYR A 227 -35.69 21.20 6.27
C TYR A 227 -36.68 22.36 6.01
N ASP A 228 -37.88 22.28 6.59
CA ASP A 228 -38.92 23.30 6.41
C ASP A 228 -38.50 24.67 6.98
N GLU A 229 -37.77 24.69 8.09
CA GLU A 229 -37.22 25.92 8.66
C GLU A 229 -36.17 26.54 7.73
N MET A 230 -35.26 25.72 7.18
CA MET A 230 -34.25 26.22 6.21
C MET A 230 -34.91 26.81 4.97
N VAL A 231 -35.87 26.10 4.37
CA VAL A 231 -36.61 26.58 3.18
C VAL A 231 -37.37 27.87 3.49
N LYS A 232 -38.05 27.95 4.64
CA LYS A 232 -38.78 29.15 5.06
C LYS A 232 -37.87 30.36 5.27
N GLU A 233 -36.65 30.12 5.77
CA GLU A 233 -35.66 31.16 6.03
C GLU A 233 -34.80 31.47 4.76
N GLY A 234 -35.03 30.77 3.64
CA GLY A 234 -34.28 30.95 2.40
C GLY A 234 -32.83 30.46 2.49
N ILE A 235 -32.58 29.49 3.39
CA ILE A 235 -31.25 28.87 3.58
C ILE A 235 -31.12 27.68 2.63
N GLU A 236 -30.01 27.61 1.90
CA GLU A 236 -29.72 26.49 1.00
C GLU A 236 -29.64 25.16 1.75
N THR A 237 -30.41 24.18 1.27
CA THR A 237 -30.45 22.82 1.84
C THR A 237 -29.37 21.90 1.30
N GLN A 238 -28.67 22.30 0.24
CA GLN A 238 -27.54 21.58 -0.34
C GLN A 238 -26.30 22.47 -0.28
N VAL A 239 -25.23 21.92 0.28
CA VAL A 239 -23.96 22.63 0.45
C VAL A 239 -22.80 21.77 -0.06
N TYR A 240 -21.73 22.43 -0.46
CA TYR A 240 -20.55 21.78 -1.03
C TYR A 240 -19.38 21.81 -0.05
N GLY A 241 -18.53 20.79 -0.15
CA GLY A 241 -17.25 20.71 0.53
C GLY A 241 -16.16 20.44 -0.49
N LYS A 242 -15.03 21.09 -0.30
CA LYS A 242 -13.82 20.92 -1.10
C LYS A 242 -12.62 20.80 -0.21
N TRP A 243 -11.73 19.89 -0.51
CA TRP A 243 -10.46 19.77 0.20
C TRP A 243 -9.31 19.50 -0.77
N THR A 244 -8.17 20.17 -0.53
CA THR A 244 -6.97 20.05 -1.35
C THR A 244 -5.80 19.70 -0.45
N THR A 245 -4.97 18.73 -0.87
CA THR A 245 -3.77 18.35 -0.13
C THR A 245 -2.76 19.50 -0.11
N PRO A 246 -1.96 19.64 0.97
CA PRO A 246 -0.85 20.61 1.01
C PRO A 246 0.42 20.09 0.32
N CYS A 247 0.32 19.07 -0.53
CA CYS A 247 1.44 18.43 -1.18
C CYS A 247 2.10 19.29 -2.24
N THR A 248 3.40 19.06 -2.47
CA THR A 248 4.17 19.65 -3.55
C THR A 248 4.76 18.56 -4.45
N PRO A 249 4.77 18.72 -5.78
CA PRO A 249 5.37 17.73 -6.66
C PRO A 249 6.89 17.65 -6.41
N CYS A 250 7.45 16.49 -6.76
CA CYS A 250 8.91 16.37 -6.75
C CYS A 250 9.53 17.20 -7.87
N ASP A 251 10.60 17.90 -7.53
CA ASP A 251 11.47 18.56 -8.50
C ASP A 251 12.11 17.52 -9.44
N VAL A 252 12.06 17.76 -10.74
CA VAL A 252 12.46 16.78 -11.77
C VAL A 252 13.97 16.54 -11.78
N GLU A 253 14.77 17.55 -11.39
CA GLU A 253 16.23 17.45 -11.41
C GLU A 253 16.79 16.83 -10.14
N THR A 254 16.22 17.22 -9.00
CA THR A 254 16.72 16.81 -7.68
C THR A 254 15.95 15.64 -7.06
N GLY A 255 14.74 15.36 -7.53
CA GLY A 255 13.83 14.39 -6.95
C GLY A 255 13.24 14.77 -5.60
N LYS A 256 13.49 16.01 -5.12
CA LYS A 256 13.03 16.49 -3.82
C LYS A 256 11.63 17.05 -3.90
N GLY A 257 10.83 16.80 -2.86
CA GLY A 257 9.46 17.30 -2.77
C GLY A 257 8.68 16.63 -1.67
N GLU A 258 7.43 17.07 -1.50
CA GLU A 258 6.48 16.51 -0.56
C GLU A 258 5.26 15.94 -1.32
N PRO A 259 5.46 14.86 -2.11
CA PRO A 259 4.46 14.37 -3.06
C PRO A 259 3.24 13.75 -2.39
N PHE A 260 3.35 13.28 -1.15
CA PHE A 260 2.29 12.59 -0.44
C PHE A 260 1.91 13.31 0.85
N CYS A 261 0.61 13.41 1.11
CA CYS A 261 0.13 14.08 2.32
C CYS A 261 0.35 13.25 3.59
N ILE A 262 0.29 11.93 3.49
CA ILE A 262 0.53 10.98 4.57
C ILE A 262 1.17 9.70 4.05
N TYR A 263 1.78 8.93 4.95
CA TYR A 263 2.32 7.60 4.67
C TYR A 263 1.66 6.53 5.52
N MET A 264 1.49 5.33 4.95
CA MET A 264 1.11 4.10 5.64
C MET A 264 2.29 3.16 5.68
N TYR A 265 2.35 2.31 6.71
CA TYR A 265 3.48 1.45 7.02
C TYR A 265 3.05 0.00 7.19
N GLY A 266 3.87 -0.93 6.72
CA GLY A 266 3.60 -2.34 6.85
C GLY A 266 4.83 -3.21 6.94
N LEU A 267 4.77 -4.24 7.79
CA LEU A 267 5.69 -5.35 7.78
C LEU A 267 4.97 -6.61 7.32
N PHE A 268 5.66 -7.43 6.55
CA PHE A 268 5.14 -8.68 6.03
C PHE A 268 6.06 -9.82 6.47
N LEU A 269 5.46 -10.91 6.96
CA LEU A 269 6.14 -12.12 7.36
C LEU A 269 5.50 -13.29 6.61
N ALA A 270 6.27 -13.95 5.76
CA ALA A 270 5.83 -15.13 5.03
C ALA A 270 6.51 -16.39 5.58
N GLU A 271 5.72 -17.45 5.76
CA GLU A 271 6.18 -18.79 6.09
C GLU A 271 5.90 -19.70 4.89
N VAL A 272 6.93 -20.30 4.33
CA VAL A 272 6.84 -21.13 3.13
C VAL A 272 7.38 -22.52 3.35
N GLU A 273 6.90 -23.47 2.55
CA GLU A 273 7.53 -24.77 2.34
C GLU A 273 7.89 -24.91 0.87
N VAL A 274 9.09 -25.43 0.62
CA VAL A 274 9.66 -25.65 -0.71
C VAL A 274 10.03 -27.11 -0.85
N ASP A 275 9.39 -27.81 -1.77
CA ASP A 275 9.83 -29.15 -2.19
C ASP A 275 11.03 -28.98 -3.12
N ILE A 276 12.23 -29.27 -2.62
CA ILE A 276 13.49 -29.13 -3.37
C ILE A 276 13.66 -30.16 -4.48
N THR A 277 12.80 -31.17 -4.55
CA THR A 277 12.82 -32.20 -5.61
C THR A 277 12.00 -31.77 -6.82
N THR A 278 10.92 -31.04 -6.61
CA THR A 278 10.01 -30.56 -7.65
C THR A 278 10.12 -29.06 -7.90
N GLY A 279 10.68 -28.28 -6.97
CA GLY A 279 10.73 -26.84 -7.01
C GLY A 279 9.41 -26.16 -6.59
N LYS A 280 8.37 -26.91 -6.25
CA LYS A 280 7.09 -26.34 -5.83
C LYS A 280 7.23 -25.62 -4.50
N THR A 281 6.66 -24.44 -4.44
CA THR A 281 6.61 -23.60 -3.24
C THR A 281 5.17 -23.37 -2.83
N HIS A 282 4.90 -23.46 -1.54
CA HIS A 282 3.61 -23.13 -0.93
C HIS A 282 3.83 -22.14 0.20
N CYS A 283 3.17 -20.99 0.13
CA CYS A 283 3.10 -20.05 1.24
C CYS A 283 1.96 -20.48 2.16
N TYR A 284 2.27 -21.15 3.26
CA TYR A 284 1.26 -21.73 4.15
C TYR A 284 0.78 -20.77 5.24
N LYS A 285 1.49 -19.65 5.45
CA LYS A 285 1.08 -18.60 6.38
C LYS A 285 1.67 -17.25 5.98
N MET A 286 0.87 -16.20 6.15
CA MET A 286 1.36 -14.82 6.01
C MET A 286 0.79 -13.93 7.10
N THR A 287 1.66 -13.17 7.76
CA THR A 287 1.29 -12.15 8.75
C THR A 287 1.61 -10.76 8.21
N HIS A 288 0.68 -9.84 8.34
CA HIS A 288 0.87 -8.43 8.00
C HIS A 288 0.66 -7.55 9.23
N VAL A 289 1.66 -6.76 9.60
CA VAL A 289 1.52 -5.70 10.59
C VAL A 289 1.22 -4.41 9.83
N ALA A 290 0.04 -3.84 10.02
CA ALA A 290 -0.45 -2.72 9.24
C ALA A 290 -0.65 -1.46 10.07
N ASP A 291 -0.25 -0.32 9.53
CA ASP A 291 -0.66 1.00 9.98
C ASP A 291 -1.37 1.72 8.83
N VAL A 292 -2.63 1.99 9.05
CA VAL A 292 -3.54 2.64 8.10
C VAL A 292 -4.24 3.87 8.69
N GLY A 293 -3.69 4.41 9.80
CA GLY A 293 -4.35 5.46 10.56
C GLY A 293 -5.58 4.94 11.32
N THR A 294 -6.52 5.82 11.60
CA THR A 294 -7.79 5.41 12.22
C THR A 294 -8.57 4.49 11.27
N ILE A 295 -8.96 3.31 11.77
CA ILE A 295 -9.76 2.33 11.02
C ILE A 295 -11.21 2.83 10.97
N THR A 296 -11.69 3.12 9.78
CA THR A 296 -13.05 3.66 9.56
C THR A 296 -14.11 2.56 9.48
N ASN A 297 -13.74 1.39 8.95
CA ASN A 297 -14.59 0.21 8.89
C ASN A 297 -13.71 -1.04 8.90
N GLN A 298 -13.73 -1.79 10.01
CA GLN A 298 -12.85 -2.95 10.22
C GLN A 298 -12.99 -4.00 9.12
N LEU A 299 -14.24 -4.36 8.77
CA LEU A 299 -14.50 -5.41 7.77
C LEU A 299 -13.97 -5.04 6.39
N VAL A 300 -14.14 -3.77 5.98
CA VAL A 300 -13.66 -3.28 4.68
C VAL A 300 -12.12 -3.23 4.67
N VAL A 301 -11.50 -2.76 5.76
CA VAL A 301 -10.04 -2.69 5.87
C VAL A 301 -9.42 -4.09 5.86
N ASP A 302 -9.97 -5.04 6.62
CA ASP A 302 -9.53 -6.43 6.62
C ASP A 302 -9.62 -7.04 5.21
N GLY A 303 -10.74 -6.83 4.52
CA GLY A 303 -10.95 -7.29 3.15
C GLY A 303 -9.91 -6.74 2.17
N GLN A 304 -9.54 -5.46 2.31
CA GLN A 304 -8.49 -4.85 1.51
C GLN A 304 -7.11 -5.47 1.80
N ILE A 305 -6.80 -5.75 3.06
CA ILE A 305 -5.54 -6.38 3.44
C ILE A 305 -5.46 -7.80 2.90
N TYR A 306 -6.47 -8.64 3.14
CA TYR A 306 -6.50 -10.01 2.62
C TYR A 306 -6.35 -10.07 1.10
N GLY A 307 -7.07 -9.19 0.37
CA GLY A 307 -6.95 -9.11 -1.07
C GLY A 307 -5.56 -8.69 -1.56
N GLY A 308 -4.88 -7.79 -0.83
CA GLY A 308 -3.51 -7.38 -1.14
C GLY A 308 -2.48 -8.49 -0.88
N LEU A 309 -2.63 -9.22 0.23
CA LEU A 309 -1.77 -10.36 0.54
C LEU A 309 -1.92 -11.48 -0.47
N ALA A 310 -3.17 -11.80 -0.87
CA ALA A 310 -3.45 -12.78 -1.91
C ALA A 310 -2.80 -12.42 -3.25
N GLN A 311 -2.91 -11.16 -3.68
CA GLN A 311 -2.22 -10.68 -4.88
C GLN A 311 -0.69 -10.77 -4.73
N GLY A 312 -0.14 -10.49 -3.54
CA GLY A 312 1.29 -10.62 -3.29
C GLY A 312 1.81 -12.04 -3.40
N ILE A 313 1.04 -13.02 -2.91
CA ILE A 313 1.35 -14.46 -3.09
C ILE A 313 1.30 -14.80 -4.59
N GLY A 314 0.29 -14.32 -5.32
CA GLY A 314 0.17 -14.49 -6.77
C GLY A 314 1.37 -13.94 -7.52
N LEU A 315 1.77 -12.68 -7.26
CA LEU A 315 2.97 -12.07 -7.86
C LEU A 315 4.25 -12.87 -7.57
N ALA A 316 4.37 -13.43 -6.37
CA ALA A 316 5.55 -14.22 -6.00
C ALA A 316 5.62 -15.55 -6.74
N LEU A 317 4.47 -16.26 -6.92
CA LEU A 317 4.47 -17.68 -7.23
C LEU A 317 3.82 -18.04 -8.57
N THR A 318 2.83 -17.28 -9.06
CA THR A 318 1.96 -17.73 -10.17
C THR A 318 1.72 -16.71 -11.27
N GLU A 319 1.69 -15.40 -10.98
CA GLU A 319 1.29 -14.38 -11.97
C GLU A 319 2.43 -14.03 -12.92
N ASP A 320 2.16 -14.15 -14.24
CA ASP A 320 3.11 -13.86 -15.30
C ASP A 320 2.42 -13.17 -16.48
N PHE A 321 3.00 -12.06 -16.94
CA PHE A 321 2.52 -11.25 -18.07
C PHE A 321 3.55 -11.09 -19.18
N GLU A 322 4.64 -11.85 -19.14
CA GLU A 322 5.75 -11.71 -20.09
C GLU A 322 5.35 -12.08 -21.53
N MET A 323 4.52 -13.12 -21.68
CA MET A 323 4.12 -13.63 -23.00
C MET A 323 2.64 -13.29 -23.30
N ILE A 324 2.40 -12.19 -24.00
CA ILE A 324 1.04 -11.68 -24.31
C ILE A 324 0.08 -12.76 -24.82
N LYS A 325 0.53 -13.66 -25.72
CA LYS A 325 -0.34 -14.70 -26.28
C LYS A 325 -0.70 -15.79 -25.29
N ALA A 326 0.25 -16.19 -24.44
CA ALA A 326 0.02 -17.21 -23.41
C ALA A 326 -0.76 -16.64 -22.22
N HIS A 327 -0.53 -15.37 -21.89
CA HIS A 327 -1.05 -14.68 -20.70
C HIS A 327 -2.23 -13.74 -21.02
N SER A 328 -2.99 -14.05 -22.07
CA SER A 328 -4.08 -13.18 -22.58
C SER A 328 -5.40 -13.26 -21.80
N ASN A 329 -5.49 -14.12 -20.81
CA ASN A 329 -6.66 -14.29 -19.94
C ASN A 329 -6.21 -14.58 -18.51
N MET A 330 -7.13 -14.48 -17.54
CA MET A 330 -6.82 -14.63 -16.12
C MET A 330 -6.15 -15.97 -15.77
N ILE A 331 -6.59 -17.06 -16.36
CA ILE A 331 -6.01 -18.40 -16.13
C ILE A 331 -4.60 -18.46 -16.73
N GLY A 332 -4.45 -18.04 -17.97
CA GLY A 332 -3.15 -18.01 -18.65
C GLY A 332 -2.15 -17.08 -17.96
N ALA A 333 -2.62 -15.95 -17.44
CA ALA A 333 -1.82 -15.01 -16.66
C ALA A 333 -1.49 -15.50 -15.24
N GLY A 334 -1.97 -16.67 -14.83
CA GLY A 334 -1.63 -17.27 -13.55
C GLY A 334 -2.20 -16.57 -12.33
N PHE A 335 -3.36 -15.89 -12.47
CA PHE A 335 -4.05 -15.37 -11.29
C PHE A 335 -4.32 -16.50 -10.30
N PRO A 336 -4.00 -16.32 -9.00
CA PRO A 336 -4.10 -17.39 -8.04
C PRO A 336 -5.56 -17.81 -7.81
N PHE A 337 -5.79 -19.11 -7.71
CA PHE A 337 -7.05 -19.65 -7.25
C PHE A 337 -7.11 -19.71 -5.72
N CYS A 338 -8.28 -19.87 -5.13
CA CYS A 338 -8.44 -20.02 -3.68
C CYS A 338 -7.53 -21.09 -3.06
N LYS A 339 -7.16 -22.12 -3.83
CA LYS A 339 -6.25 -23.19 -3.39
C LYS A 339 -4.77 -22.77 -3.34
N ASP A 340 -4.41 -21.71 -4.03
CA ASP A 340 -3.04 -21.20 -4.08
C ASP A 340 -2.77 -20.23 -2.93
N ILE A 341 -3.84 -19.76 -2.27
CA ILE A 341 -3.77 -18.82 -1.17
C ILE A 341 -4.02 -19.56 0.15
N THR A 342 -3.18 -19.29 1.15
CA THR A 342 -3.38 -19.87 2.48
C THR A 342 -4.59 -19.26 3.19
N ASP A 343 -5.28 -20.09 3.99
CA ASP A 343 -6.33 -19.60 4.92
C ASP A 343 -5.72 -18.97 6.20
N ASP A 344 -4.42 -19.14 6.46
CA ASP A 344 -3.73 -18.59 7.63
C ASP A 344 -3.11 -17.22 7.28
N LEU A 345 -3.98 -16.24 7.10
CA LEU A 345 -3.61 -14.83 6.93
C LEU A 345 -3.89 -14.08 8.24
N ASP A 346 -2.83 -13.61 8.91
CA ASP A 346 -2.90 -12.91 10.20
C ASP A 346 -2.65 -11.41 10.02
N ILE A 347 -3.48 -10.58 10.63
CA ILE A 347 -3.36 -9.11 10.60
C ILE A 347 -3.11 -8.60 12.01
N ILE A 348 -2.08 -7.79 12.17
CA ILE A 348 -1.81 -7.04 13.41
C ILE A 348 -1.93 -5.57 13.09
N TYR A 349 -2.78 -4.87 13.81
CA TYR A 349 -2.89 -3.43 13.68
C TYR A 349 -2.00 -2.71 14.69
N VAL A 350 -1.06 -1.91 14.19
CA VAL A 350 -0.25 -0.95 14.95
C VAL A 350 -0.44 0.39 14.27
N THR A 351 -1.46 1.13 14.67
CA THR A 351 -1.93 2.32 13.97
C THR A 351 -1.80 3.58 14.82
N LYS A 352 -1.48 4.69 14.15
CA LYS A 352 -1.54 6.05 14.74
C LYS A 352 -2.42 6.94 13.86
N PRO A 353 -3.32 7.76 14.43
CA PRO A 353 -4.11 8.72 13.66
C PRO A 353 -3.23 9.66 12.83
N ARG A 354 -3.75 10.13 11.69
CA ARG A 354 -3.10 11.09 10.79
C ARG A 354 -3.76 12.46 10.92
N GLU A 355 -2.97 13.51 11.13
CA GLU A 355 -3.49 14.88 11.27
C GLU A 355 -4.25 15.33 10.00
N LEU A 356 -3.68 15.06 8.83
CA LEU A 356 -4.30 15.39 7.54
C LEU A 356 -5.38 14.39 7.10
N GLY A 357 -5.55 13.28 7.80
CA GLY A 357 -6.60 12.29 7.53
C GLY A 357 -7.95 12.71 8.10
N ALA A 358 -9.03 12.57 7.32
CA ALA A 358 -10.37 12.76 7.87
C ALA A 358 -10.59 11.84 9.08
N PHE A 359 -10.86 12.40 10.24
CA PHE A 359 -10.97 11.68 11.52
C PHE A 359 -9.75 10.80 11.86
N GLY A 360 -8.59 11.18 11.37
CA GLY A 360 -7.35 10.45 11.59
C GLY A 360 -7.11 9.26 10.65
N ALA A 361 -7.97 9.05 9.65
CA ALA A 361 -7.87 7.92 8.73
C ALA A 361 -6.67 8.06 7.77
N GLY A 362 -6.04 6.93 7.46
CA GLY A 362 -5.09 6.80 6.36
C GLY A 362 -5.67 6.06 5.17
N GLY A 363 -4.87 5.85 4.15
CA GLY A 363 -5.21 4.96 3.05
C GLY A 363 -4.97 3.49 3.41
N VAL A 364 -5.62 2.57 2.73
CA VAL A 364 -5.42 1.13 2.94
C VAL A 364 -5.31 0.35 1.64
N GLY A 365 -5.79 0.94 0.53
CA GLY A 365 -5.97 0.20 -0.71
C GLY A 365 -4.71 -0.46 -1.26
N GLU A 366 -3.56 0.17 -1.17
CA GLU A 366 -2.36 -0.24 -1.89
C GLU A 366 -1.21 -0.74 -1.00
N LEU A 367 -1.11 -0.28 0.25
CA LEU A 367 -0.10 -0.76 1.19
C LEU A 367 -0.02 -2.30 1.26
N PRO A 368 -1.15 -3.06 1.30
CA PRO A 368 -1.08 -4.51 1.46
C PRO A 368 -0.43 -5.27 0.29
N LEU A 369 -0.28 -4.61 -0.87
CA LEU A 369 0.44 -5.19 -2.02
C LEU A 369 1.86 -4.64 -2.18
N SER A 370 2.29 -3.69 -1.35
CA SER A 370 3.61 -3.05 -1.52
C SER A 370 4.77 -4.05 -1.48
N ALA A 371 4.83 -4.95 -0.50
CA ALA A 371 5.97 -5.84 -0.31
C ALA A 371 5.68 -7.30 0.14
N PRO A 372 4.44 -7.86 0.12
CA PRO A 372 4.19 -9.24 0.57
C PRO A 372 4.91 -10.28 -0.30
N HIS A 373 4.98 -10.08 -1.62
CA HIS A 373 5.72 -10.94 -2.55
C HIS A 373 7.22 -11.01 -2.20
N CYS A 374 7.80 -9.93 -1.69
CA CYS A 374 9.19 -9.88 -1.25
C CYS A 374 9.42 -10.81 -0.05
N ALA A 375 8.50 -10.82 0.91
CA ALA A 375 8.58 -11.74 2.05
C ALA A 375 8.54 -13.20 1.60
N VAL A 376 7.69 -13.56 0.63
CA VAL A 376 7.62 -14.92 0.06
C VAL A 376 8.95 -15.30 -0.60
N ILE A 377 9.52 -14.42 -1.42
CA ILE A 377 10.80 -14.69 -2.11
C ILE A 377 11.97 -14.79 -1.12
N ASN A 378 12.00 -13.94 -0.10
CA ASN A 378 13.00 -14.02 0.96
C ASN A 378 12.85 -15.33 1.77
N ALA A 379 11.61 -15.79 2.01
CA ALA A 379 11.36 -17.07 2.66
C ALA A 379 11.86 -18.27 1.82
N ILE A 380 11.73 -18.25 0.51
CA ILE A 380 12.27 -19.29 -0.39
C ILE A 380 13.80 -19.35 -0.26
N ASP A 381 14.48 -18.21 -0.32
CA ASP A 381 15.94 -18.16 -0.14
C ASP A 381 16.38 -18.61 1.25
N ASN A 382 15.61 -18.26 2.28
CA ASN A 382 15.86 -18.73 3.66
C ASN A 382 15.66 -20.23 3.80
N ALA A 383 14.64 -20.81 3.14
CA ALA A 383 14.32 -22.23 3.18
C ALA A 383 15.42 -23.10 2.57
N CYS A 384 15.92 -22.75 1.40
CA CYS A 384 16.74 -23.65 0.59
C CYS A 384 17.89 -22.97 -0.17
N GLY A 385 18.11 -21.67 0.00
CA GLY A 385 19.16 -20.92 -0.71
C GLY A 385 18.85 -20.60 -2.17
N ALA A 386 17.61 -20.80 -2.61
CA ALA A 386 17.17 -20.49 -3.96
C ALA A 386 16.80 -19.00 -4.08
N ARG A 387 17.77 -18.13 -4.38
CA ARG A 387 17.49 -16.71 -4.59
C ARG A 387 16.86 -16.48 -5.97
N ILE A 388 15.59 -16.10 -5.97
CA ILE A 388 14.81 -15.76 -7.15
C ILE A 388 14.96 -14.26 -7.43
N ARG A 389 15.35 -13.91 -8.68
CA ARG A 389 15.55 -12.53 -9.13
C ARG A 389 14.60 -12.12 -10.26
N HIS A 390 13.73 -13.01 -10.68
CA HIS A 390 12.76 -12.79 -11.75
C HIS A 390 11.46 -13.53 -11.42
N LEU A 391 10.44 -12.76 -11.09
CA LEU A 391 9.11 -13.29 -10.71
C LEU A 391 8.38 -13.86 -11.94
N PRO A 392 7.42 -14.75 -11.71
CA PRO A 392 7.13 -15.47 -10.46
C PRO A 392 8.17 -16.59 -10.21
N ALA A 393 8.21 -17.10 -8.97
CA ALA A 393 9.09 -18.19 -8.56
C ALA A 393 8.56 -19.55 -9.01
N TYR A 394 8.42 -19.76 -10.31
CA TYR A 394 8.02 -21.04 -10.88
C TYR A 394 8.94 -22.19 -10.41
N PRO A 395 8.43 -23.42 -10.33
CA PRO A 395 9.19 -24.59 -9.92
C PRO A 395 10.52 -24.75 -10.66
N GLU A 396 10.54 -24.48 -11.97
CA GLU A 396 11.74 -24.56 -12.82
C GLU A 396 12.79 -23.52 -12.44
N LYS A 397 12.35 -22.31 -12.06
CA LYS A 397 13.26 -21.23 -11.61
C LYS A 397 13.85 -21.57 -10.24
N VAL A 398 13.05 -22.15 -9.33
CA VAL A 398 13.53 -22.63 -8.02
C VAL A 398 14.56 -23.74 -8.19
N LEU A 399 14.28 -24.76 -9.01
CA LEU A 399 15.21 -25.85 -9.31
C LEU A 399 16.49 -25.35 -10.00
N ALA A 400 16.38 -24.39 -10.89
CA ALA A 400 17.54 -23.78 -11.54
C ALA A 400 18.42 -23.01 -10.55
N ALA A 401 17.80 -22.26 -9.61
CA ALA A 401 18.51 -21.54 -8.56
C ALA A 401 19.24 -22.48 -7.59
N LEU A 402 18.64 -23.64 -7.25
CA LEU A 402 19.26 -24.66 -6.41
C LEU A 402 20.48 -25.30 -7.08
N LYS A 403 20.43 -25.58 -8.40
CA LYS A 403 21.52 -26.18 -9.16
C LYS A 403 22.71 -25.23 -9.41
N SER A 404 22.41 -23.93 -9.47
CA SER A 404 23.41 -22.91 -9.72
C SER A 404 23.24 -21.82 -8.68
N PRO A 405 23.69 -22.02 -7.43
CA PRO A 405 23.63 -20.99 -6.42
C PRO A 405 24.39 -19.78 -6.95
N LYS A 406 23.64 -18.71 -7.25
CA LYS A 406 24.23 -17.50 -7.80
C LYS A 406 25.20 -16.94 -6.78
N LYS A 407 26.40 -16.60 -7.24
CA LYS A 407 27.31 -15.72 -6.51
C LYS A 407 26.52 -14.49 -6.04
N ALA A 408 26.81 -14.03 -4.83
CA ALA A 408 26.34 -12.72 -4.39
C ALA A 408 26.61 -11.70 -5.51
N PHE A 409 25.75 -10.72 -5.68
CA PHE A 409 25.90 -9.66 -6.69
C PHE A 409 27.34 -9.12 -6.60
N ASP A 410 28.08 -9.29 -7.69
CA ASP A 410 29.43 -8.76 -7.83
C ASP A 410 29.37 -7.53 -8.74
N VAL A 411 29.80 -6.40 -8.22
CA VAL A 411 29.87 -5.14 -8.96
C VAL A 411 30.75 -5.29 -10.21
N ALA A 412 31.86 -6.06 -10.13
CA ALA A 412 32.74 -6.30 -11.27
C ALA A 412 32.04 -7.12 -12.37
N ASP A 413 31.24 -8.13 -11.99
CA ASP A 413 30.45 -8.91 -12.94
C ASP A 413 29.37 -8.05 -13.61
N ALA A 414 28.72 -7.15 -12.83
CA ALA A 414 27.73 -6.23 -13.36
C ALA A 414 28.35 -5.23 -14.36
N LEU A 415 29.50 -4.67 -14.03
CA LEU A 415 30.24 -3.78 -14.94
C LEU A 415 30.66 -4.49 -16.22
N ALA A 416 31.12 -5.74 -16.12
CA ALA A 416 31.49 -6.57 -17.28
C ALA A 416 30.28 -6.89 -18.20
N GLN A 417 29.07 -6.89 -17.66
CA GLN A 417 27.81 -7.05 -18.39
C GLN A 417 27.25 -5.73 -18.94
N GLY A 418 27.98 -4.62 -18.83
CA GLY A 418 27.60 -3.32 -19.36
C GLY A 418 26.70 -2.48 -18.42
N TYR A 419 26.53 -2.88 -17.17
CA TYR A 419 25.93 -2.01 -16.17
C TYR A 419 26.90 -0.90 -15.80
N VAL A 420 26.55 0.35 -16.10
CA VAL A 420 27.43 1.50 -15.82
C VAL A 420 27.17 1.95 -14.38
N CYS A 421 28.10 1.66 -13.47
CA CYS A 421 28.23 2.40 -12.21
C CYS A 421 28.93 3.73 -12.54
N GLN A 422 28.17 4.81 -12.65
CA GLN A 422 28.80 6.13 -12.70
C GLN A 422 29.32 6.48 -11.31
N ASP A 423 30.54 7.01 -11.26
CA ASP A 423 31.07 7.61 -10.05
C ASP A 423 30.07 8.66 -9.53
N VAL A 424 29.75 8.58 -8.24
CA VAL A 424 28.83 9.53 -7.58
C VAL A 424 29.25 11.00 -7.73
N ASN A 425 30.51 11.25 -8.11
CA ASN A 425 31.08 12.56 -8.37
C ASN A 425 31.11 12.96 -9.87
N SER A 426 30.70 12.06 -10.76
CA SER A 426 30.64 12.40 -12.18
C SER A 426 29.36 13.18 -12.50
N ALA A 427 29.50 14.32 -13.19
CA ALA A 427 28.35 15.05 -13.70
C ALA A 427 27.50 14.13 -14.61
N PRO A 428 26.15 14.25 -14.60
CA PRO A 428 25.32 13.50 -15.53
C PRO A 428 25.79 13.73 -16.97
N PRO A 429 25.75 12.72 -17.86
CA PRO A 429 26.12 12.91 -19.24
C PRO A 429 25.29 14.06 -19.82
N LYS A 430 25.94 15.06 -20.40
CA LYS A 430 25.26 16.11 -21.15
C LYS A 430 24.46 15.45 -22.25
N LYS A 431 23.17 15.82 -22.35
CA LYS A 431 22.27 15.36 -23.42
C LYS A 431 22.83 15.63 -24.81
#